data_f4f43e9cf815c310e9d3c5904ac792fc
#
_entry.id   f4f43e9cf815c310e9d3c5904ac792fc
#
_cell.length_a   1.000
_cell.length_b   1.000
_cell.length_c   1.000
_cell.angle_alpha   90.00
_cell.angle_beta   90.00
_cell.angle_gamma   90.00
#
_symmetry.space_group_name_H-M   'P 1'
#
loop_
_entity.id
_entity.type
_entity.pdbx_description
1 polymer ?
#
loop_
_entity_poly.entity_id
_entity_poly.type
_entity_poly.pdbx_seq_one_letter_code
_entity_poly.pdbx_strand_id
1 'polypeptide(L)'
;SPLAAGHLTRPQWNTDTLRSQTDRVAMGKYDRTEEQDMQIVLRVQELAERYGVKMQQIALAWHWAKGVASPIIGATKARYLDDAAGALAVKLTAEDIAYLEEPYLPHRVVGAIDKNPADGVILLDEKK
;
A
#
# COMPACT_ATOMS: atom_id res chain seq x y z
N SER A 1 -1.02 -2.05 6.92
CA SER A 1 -2.17 -2.31 6.04
C SER A 1 -1.68 -2.68 4.64
N PRO A 2 -1.85 -3.93 4.18
CA PRO A 2 -1.29 -4.39 2.91
C PRO A 2 -1.79 -3.61 1.68
N LEU A 3 -2.97 -3.01 1.79
CA LEU A 3 -3.60 -2.24 0.71
C LEU A 3 -3.62 -0.73 1.00
N ALA A 4 -2.81 -0.27 1.96
CA ALA A 4 -2.75 1.14 2.36
C ALA A 4 -4.15 1.75 2.60
N ALA A 5 -4.99 1.06 3.39
CA ALA A 5 -6.39 1.44 3.65
C ALA A 5 -7.27 1.59 2.39
N GLY A 6 -6.88 0.93 1.29
CA GLY A 6 -7.57 0.96 0.01
C GLY A 6 -6.94 1.90 -1.04
N HIS A 7 -5.89 2.64 -0.70
CA HIS A 7 -5.20 3.53 -1.63
C HIS A 7 -4.53 2.79 -2.80
N LEU A 8 -4.15 1.52 -2.61
CA LEU A 8 -3.59 0.65 -3.66
C LEU A 8 -4.65 -0.18 -4.40
N THR A 9 -5.94 0.14 -4.25
CA THR A 9 -7.02 -0.63 -4.89
C THR A 9 -7.73 0.12 -6.01
N ARG A 10 -7.40 1.38 -6.21
CA ARG A 10 -8.04 2.29 -7.15
C ARG A 10 -7.07 3.39 -7.60
N PRO A 11 -7.23 3.91 -8.83
CA PRO A 11 -6.31 4.90 -9.40
C PRO A 11 -6.46 6.31 -8.82
N GLN A 12 -7.54 6.58 -8.07
CA GLN A 12 -7.83 7.88 -7.46
C GLN A 12 -8.19 7.72 -5.99
N TRP A 13 -7.66 8.60 -5.14
CA TRP A 13 -7.92 8.56 -3.70
C TRP A 13 -9.17 9.34 -3.30
N ASN A 14 -9.43 10.46 -3.95
CA ASN A 14 -10.64 11.26 -3.74
C ASN A 14 -11.83 10.62 -4.48
N THR A 15 -12.49 9.69 -3.83
CA THR A 15 -13.70 9.03 -4.36
C THR A 15 -14.87 9.25 -3.42
N ASP A 16 -16.11 9.25 -3.97
CA ASP A 16 -17.36 9.41 -3.22
C ASP A 16 -17.74 8.21 -2.34
N THR A 17 -16.75 7.44 -1.87
CA THR A 17 -17.02 6.35 -0.94
C THR A 17 -17.10 6.87 0.49
N LEU A 18 -18.05 6.34 1.28
CA LEU A 18 -18.16 6.66 2.69
C LEU A 18 -16.83 6.55 3.44
N ARG A 19 -16.02 5.55 3.10
CA ARG A 19 -14.72 5.34 3.72
C ARG A 19 -13.71 6.43 3.38
N SER A 20 -13.64 6.87 2.12
CA SER A 20 -12.72 7.96 1.73
C SER A 20 -13.07 9.29 2.41
N GLN A 21 -14.33 9.47 2.81
CA GLN A 21 -14.81 10.68 3.48
C GLN A 21 -14.70 10.62 5.01
N THR A 22 -14.66 9.42 5.60
CA THR A 22 -14.79 9.25 7.07
C THR A 22 -13.58 8.62 7.74
N ASP A 23 -12.68 7.97 7.01
CA ASP A 23 -11.50 7.31 7.57
C ASP A 23 -10.37 8.32 7.84
N ARG A 24 -10.52 9.08 8.93
CA ARG A 24 -9.54 10.11 9.35
C ARG A 24 -8.15 9.54 9.61
N VAL A 25 -8.06 8.27 9.98
CA VAL A 25 -6.77 7.61 10.21
C VAL A 25 -6.03 7.38 8.90
N ALA A 26 -6.74 6.91 7.87
CA ALA A 26 -6.17 6.74 6.54
C ALA A 26 -5.78 8.10 5.93
N MET A 27 -6.65 9.10 6.01
CA MET A 27 -6.38 10.46 5.54
C MET A 27 -5.12 11.04 6.22
N GLY A 28 -4.99 10.91 7.53
CA GLY A 28 -3.83 11.41 8.25
C GLY A 28 -2.52 10.70 7.91
N LYS A 29 -2.59 9.45 7.43
CA LYS A 29 -1.41 8.65 7.06
C LYS A 29 -0.96 8.84 5.62
N TYR A 30 -1.89 8.98 4.70
CA TYR A 30 -1.61 8.88 3.26
C TYR A 30 -1.85 10.18 2.49
N ASP A 31 -2.88 10.96 2.80
CA ASP A 31 -3.25 12.14 2.00
C ASP A 31 -2.16 13.22 1.92
N ARG A 32 -1.29 13.28 2.93
CA ARG A 32 -0.17 14.24 2.95
C ARG A 32 0.95 13.88 1.99
N THR A 33 0.99 12.66 1.51
CA THR A 33 2.00 12.12 0.60
C THR A 33 1.41 11.71 -0.74
N GLU A 34 0.17 12.14 -1.03
CA GLU A 34 -0.57 11.77 -2.23
C GLU A 34 0.24 12.01 -3.50
N GLU A 35 0.81 13.20 -3.68
CA GLU A 35 1.58 13.54 -4.88
C GLU A 35 2.75 12.59 -5.11
N GLN A 36 3.47 12.24 -4.04
CA GLN A 36 4.58 11.31 -4.07
C GLN A 36 4.12 9.88 -4.36
N ASP A 37 3.06 9.44 -3.69
CA ASP A 37 2.60 8.06 -3.74
C ASP A 37 1.78 7.74 -5.00
N MET A 38 1.20 8.75 -5.66
CA MET A 38 0.45 8.56 -6.90
C MET A 38 1.28 7.93 -8.01
N GLN A 39 2.60 8.14 -8.04
CA GLN A 39 3.48 7.48 -9.00
C GLN A 39 3.44 5.95 -8.81
N ILE A 40 3.44 5.49 -7.57
CA ILE A 40 3.33 4.06 -7.25
C ILE A 40 1.93 3.53 -7.62
N VAL A 41 0.88 4.28 -7.28
CA VAL A 41 -0.51 3.90 -7.58
C VAL A 41 -0.71 3.72 -9.08
N LEU A 42 -0.19 4.62 -9.91
CA LEU A 42 -0.26 4.51 -11.37
C LEU A 42 0.47 3.27 -11.89
N ARG A 43 1.65 2.96 -11.36
CA ARG A 43 2.38 1.74 -11.73
C ARG A 43 1.66 0.46 -11.31
N VAL A 44 0.98 0.47 -10.15
CA VAL A 44 0.11 -0.65 -9.74
C VAL A 44 -1.05 -0.82 -10.72
N GLN A 45 -1.65 0.28 -11.19
CA GLN A 45 -2.71 0.24 -12.20
C GLN A 45 -2.19 -0.34 -13.53
N GLU A 46 -1.08 0.16 -14.05
CA GLU A 46 -0.48 -0.33 -15.30
C GLU A 46 -0.17 -1.83 -15.26
N LEU A 47 0.40 -2.31 -14.14
CA LEU A 47 0.64 -3.73 -13.96
C LEU A 47 -0.66 -4.53 -13.88
N ALA A 48 -1.67 -4.01 -13.19
CA ALA A 48 -2.98 -4.65 -13.11
C ALA A 48 -3.61 -4.83 -14.50
N GLU A 49 -3.53 -3.81 -15.34
CA GLU A 49 -3.99 -3.86 -16.73
C GLU A 49 -3.19 -4.87 -17.57
N ARG A 50 -1.85 -4.85 -17.45
CA ARG A 50 -0.95 -5.78 -18.17
C ARG A 50 -1.18 -7.24 -17.79
N TYR A 51 -1.43 -7.51 -16.52
CA TYR A 51 -1.70 -8.86 -16.01
C TYR A 51 -3.19 -9.27 -16.15
N GLY A 52 -4.09 -8.35 -16.51
CA GLY A 52 -5.53 -8.61 -16.58
C GLY A 52 -6.15 -8.91 -15.20
N VAL A 53 -5.64 -8.30 -14.14
CA VAL A 53 -6.05 -8.50 -12.74
C VAL A 53 -6.42 -7.18 -12.07
N LYS A 54 -6.90 -7.23 -10.84
CA LYS A 54 -7.23 -6.03 -10.08
C LYS A 54 -5.99 -5.43 -9.40
N MET A 55 -5.96 -4.12 -9.22
CA MET A 55 -4.88 -3.41 -8.52
C MET A 55 -4.54 -4.02 -7.16
N GLN A 56 -5.55 -4.38 -6.36
CA GLN A 56 -5.34 -5.05 -5.07
C GLN A 56 -4.57 -6.38 -5.18
N GLN A 57 -4.72 -7.08 -6.30
CA GLN A 57 -4.03 -8.35 -6.52
C GLN A 57 -2.54 -8.12 -6.83
N ILE A 58 -2.20 -7.06 -7.54
CA ILE A 58 -0.79 -6.64 -7.74
C ILE A 58 -0.16 -6.26 -6.39
N ALA A 59 -0.85 -5.43 -5.59
CA ALA A 59 -0.34 -5.01 -4.28
C ALA A 59 -0.11 -6.21 -3.33
N LEU A 60 -1.02 -7.19 -3.31
CA LEU A 60 -0.86 -8.39 -2.50
C LEU A 60 0.24 -9.31 -3.04
N ALA A 61 0.35 -9.48 -4.37
CA ALA A 61 1.41 -10.25 -4.99
C ALA A 61 2.80 -9.69 -4.66
N TRP A 62 2.94 -8.36 -4.62
CA TRP A 62 4.18 -7.71 -4.21
C TRP A 62 4.57 -8.09 -2.77
N HIS A 63 3.63 -8.14 -1.81
CA HIS A 63 3.94 -8.55 -0.44
C HIS A 63 4.54 -9.95 -0.38
N TRP A 64 3.98 -10.91 -1.11
CA TRP A 64 4.54 -12.27 -1.15
C TRP A 64 5.89 -12.31 -1.86
N ALA A 65 6.07 -11.55 -2.92
CA ALA A 65 7.36 -11.43 -3.59
C ALA A 65 8.46 -10.86 -2.67
N LYS A 66 8.07 -10.02 -1.69
CA LYS A 66 8.98 -9.48 -0.65
C LYS A 66 9.10 -10.39 0.58
N GLY A 67 8.58 -11.61 0.54
CA GLY A 67 8.73 -12.60 1.60
C GLY A 67 7.75 -12.45 2.77
N VAL A 68 6.70 -11.66 2.63
CA VAL A 68 5.63 -11.59 3.65
C VAL A 68 4.84 -12.90 3.60
N ALA A 69 4.89 -13.68 4.68
CA ALA A 69 4.25 -14.99 4.75
C ALA A 69 2.72 -14.92 4.67
N SER A 70 2.11 -13.96 5.36
CA SER A 70 0.64 -13.85 5.46
C SER A 70 0.21 -12.38 5.62
N PRO A 71 -0.13 -11.68 4.54
CA PRO A 71 -0.73 -10.36 4.61
C PRO A 71 -2.11 -10.43 5.28
N ILE A 72 -2.33 -9.61 6.32
CA ILE A 72 -3.63 -9.51 7.00
C ILE A 72 -4.47 -8.48 6.28
N ILE A 73 -5.59 -8.91 5.72
CA ILE A 73 -6.53 -8.05 4.99
C ILE A 73 -7.85 -7.90 5.74
N GLY A 74 -8.52 -6.77 5.56
CA GLY A 74 -9.90 -6.54 5.98
C GLY A 74 -10.84 -6.58 4.77
N ALA A 75 -11.97 -7.27 4.90
CA ALA A 75 -12.98 -7.33 3.86
C ALA A 75 -14.38 -7.14 4.45
N THR A 76 -15.17 -6.27 3.83
CA THR A 76 -16.58 -6.03 4.18
C THR A 76 -17.55 -6.80 3.30
N LYS A 77 -17.06 -7.44 2.23
CA LYS A 77 -17.84 -8.22 1.26
C LYS A 77 -17.06 -9.47 0.88
N ALA A 78 -17.74 -10.62 0.75
CA ALA A 78 -17.13 -11.90 0.39
C ALA A 78 -16.27 -11.81 -0.89
N ARG A 79 -16.76 -11.12 -1.91
CA ARG A 79 -16.02 -10.92 -3.17
C ARG A 79 -14.62 -10.32 -2.99
N TYR A 80 -14.36 -9.56 -1.95
CA TYR A 80 -13.03 -9.00 -1.69
C TYR A 80 -12.07 -10.06 -1.15
N LEU A 81 -12.59 -11.10 -0.50
CA LEU A 81 -11.79 -12.27 -0.10
C LEU A 81 -11.44 -13.12 -1.32
N ASP A 82 -12.41 -13.34 -2.23
CA ASP A 82 -12.17 -14.07 -3.48
C ASP A 82 -11.11 -13.33 -4.34
N ASP A 83 -11.23 -12.02 -4.47
CA ASP A 83 -10.25 -11.19 -5.16
C ASP A 83 -8.86 -11.30 -4.52
N ALA A 84 -8.78 -11.28 -3.20
CA ALA A 84 -7.51 -11.41 -2.48
C ALA A 84 -6.89 -12.80 -2.64
N ALA A 85 -7.70 -13.85 -2.58
CA ALA A 85 -7.25 -15.22 -2.84
C ALA A 85 -6.72 -15.38 -4.27
N GLY A 86 -7.36 -14.73 -5.25
CA GLY A 86 -6.91 -14.71 -6.64
C GLY A 86 -5.49 -14.10 -6.83
N ALA A 87 -5.07 -13.24 -5.92
CA ALA A 87 -3.71 -12.68 -5.95
C ALA A 87 -2.59 -13.71 -5.79
N LEU A 88 -2.87 -14.87 -5.20
CA LEU A 88 -1.91 -15.97 -5.06
C LEU A 88 -1.45 -16.53 -6.42
N ALA A 89 -2.27 -16.40 -7.45
CA ALA A 89 -1.94 -16.81 -8.81
C ALA A 89 -1.07 -15.79 -9.57
N VAL A 90 -0.99 -14.56 -9.09
CA VAL A 90 -0.20 -13.49 -9.72
C VAL A 90 1.27 -13.65 -9.35
N LYS A 91 2.11 -13.81 -10.37
CA LYS A 91 3.57 -13.93 -10.21
C LYS A 91 4.24 -12.71 -10.86
N LEU A 92 4.68 -11.79 -10.03
CA LEU A 92 5.44 -10.63 -10.49
C LEU A 92 6.88 -11.04 -10.83
N THR A 93 7.40 -10.50 -11.91
CA THR A 93 8.82 -10.67 -12.27
C THR A 93 9.71 -9.75 -11.43
N ALA A 94 11.01 -9.98 -11.46
CA ALA A 94 11.97 -9.09 -10.79
C ALA A 94 11.90 -7.66 -11.35
N GLU A 95 11.67 -7.53 -12.64
CA GLU A 95 11.50 -6.25 -13.32
C GLU A 95 10.22 -5.53 -12.87
N ASP A 96 9.11 -6.27 -12.70
CA ASP A 96 7.86 -5.70 -12.18
C ASP A 96 8.02 -5.17 -10.75
N ILE A 97 8.74 -5.92 -9.91
CA ILE A 97 9.03 -5.50 -8.54
C ILE A 97 9.89 -4.24 -8.54
N ALA A 98 10.97 -4.22 -9.32
CA ALA A 98 11.83 -3.05 -9.45
C ALA A 98 11.06 -1.84 -9.97
N TYR A 99 10.18 -2.04 -10.96
CA TYR A 99 9.31 -1.01 -11.51
C TYR A 99 8.37 -0.41 -10.46
N LEU A 100 7.76 -1.23 -9.61
CA LEU A 100 6.90 -0.74 -8.53
C LEU A 100 7.67 0.04 -7.46
N GLU A 101 8.91 -0.34 -7.18
CA GLU A 101 9.72 0.19 -6.09
C GLU A 101 10.52 1.44 -6.47
N GLU A 102 10.83 1.65 -7.74
CA GLU A 102 11.65 2.77 -8.22
C GLU A 102 11.18 4.16 -7.73
N PRO A 103 9.86 4.51 -7.74
CA PRO A 103 9.41 5.82 -7.30
C PRO A 103 9.27 5.94 -5.78
N TYR A 104 9.56 4.89 -5.01
CA TYR A 104 9.36 4.91 -3.56
C TYR A 104 10.33 5.87 -2.87
N LEU A 105 9.76 6.77 -2.08
CA LEU A 105 10.51 7.62 -1.16
C LEU A 105 10.02 7.37 0.27
N PRO A 106 10.94 7.23 1.26
CA PRO A 106 10.55 7.03 2.65
C PRO A 106 9.68 8.16 3.19
N HIS A 107 8.61 7.81 3.88
CA HIS A 107 7.75 8.76 4.56
C HIS A 107 8.19 8.97 6.00
N ARG A 108 7.80 10.10 6.56
CA ARG A 108 7.91 10.30 8.00
C ARG A 108 6.99 9.34 8.75
N VAL A 109 7.43 8.90 9.91
CA VAL A 109 6.57 8.09 10.79
C VAL A 109 5.37 8.93 11.22
N VAL A 110 4.18 8.35 11.12
CA VAL A 110 2.91 8.97 11.54
C VAL A 110 2.23 8.10 12.59
N GLY A 111 1.47 8.73 13.47
CA GLY A 111 0.75 8.05 14.57
C GLY A 111 1.05 8.68 15.91
N ALA A 112 1.25 7.87 16.95
CA ALA A 112 1.50 8.33 18.31
C ALA A 112 2.91 8.89 18.56
N ILE A 113 3.78 8.90 17.56
CA ILE A 113 5.11 9.48 17.64
C ILE A 113 5.02 10.96 17.29
N ASP A 114 5.20 11.82 18.27
CA ASP A 114 5.10 13.28 18.09
C ASP A 114 6.29 13.87 17.32
N LYS A 115 7.46 13.23 17.43
CA LYS A 115 8.68 13.69 16.76
C LYS A 115 9.33 12.55 16.00
N ASN A 116 9.62 12.82 14.73
CA ASN A 116 10.45 11.92 13.94
C ASN A 116 11.92 12.15 14.33
N PRO A 117 12.74 11.10 14.44
CA PRO A 117 14.18 11.27 14.61
C PRO A 117 14.76 11.99 13.38
N ALA A 118 15.89 12.65 13.57
CA ALA A 118 16.66 13.18 12.45
C ALA A 118 17.13 12.03 11.57
N ASP A 119 17.35 12.31 10.27
CA ASP A 119 17.80 11.29 9.33
C ASP A 119 19.10 10.62 9.82
N GLY A 120 19.13 9.30 9.78
CA GLY A 120 20.24 8.49 10.23
C GLY A 120 20.34 8.29 11.76
N VAL A 121 19.38 8.80 12.53
CA VAL A 121 19.34 8.58 13.98
C VAL A 121 18.43 7.40 14.31
N ILE A 122 18.98 6.40 14.95
CA ILE A 122 18.22 5.29 15.56
C ILE A 122 17.97 5.66 17.02
N LEU A 123 16.69 5.83 17.38
CA LEU A 123 16.30 5.99 18.78
C LEU A 123 16.33 4.61 19.44
N LEU A 124 17.37 4.34 20.17
CA LEU A 124 17.40 3.22 21.11
C LEU A 124 16.73 3.68 22.41
N ASP A 125 15.85 2.85 22.95
CA ASP A 125 15.33 3.09 24.30
C ASP A 125 16.51 3.19 25.28
N GLU A 126 16.75 4.39 25.77
CA GLU A 126 17.65 4.55 26.92
C GLU A 126 16.99 3.80 28.08
N LYS A 127 17.57 2.68 28.46
CA LYS A 127 17.17 2.01 29.69
C LYS A 127 17.32 3.01 30.81
N LYS A 128 16.20 3.39 31.39
CA LYS A 128 16.15 4.10 32.65
C LYS A 128 16.73 3.26 33.76
#